data_4cacc6f0b8d4cbbd999befe85c5bbf60
#
_entry.id   4cacc6f0b8d4cbbd999befe85c5bbf60
#
_cell.length_a   1.000
_cell.length_b   1.000
_cell.length_c   1.000
_cell.angle_alpha   90.00
_cell.angle_beta   90.00
_cell.angle_gamma   90.00
#
_symmetry.space_group_name_H-M   'P 1'
#
loop_
_entity.id
_entity.type
_entity.pdbx_description
1 polymer ?
#
loop_
_entity_poly.entity_id
_entity_poly.type
_entity_poly.pdbx_seq_one_letter_code
_entity_poly.pdbx_strand_id
1 'polypeptide(L)'
;FWIGIRKRNRPILQAVGTKPQGNNWKYLLFGLVLGFALNGFCILIAWLHHDIVLTYDAIHPLWFVVVFLTVFIQSSAEELLCRGFLYQKLRRSYKNPVVAIVGNALLFALLHLANNGVTVLSVLNIFLVGILFSLMVYYMDSLWCAFAVHTAWNFTQNILFGLPNSGINVPYSVSKLDAATARDSFAYNVG
;
A
#
# COMPACT_ATOMS: atom_id res chain seq x y z
N PHE A 1 12.94 6.84 -18.02
CA PHE A 1 13.61 6.84 -16.72
C PHE A 1 14.51 5.62 -16.52
N TRP A 2 13.98 4.38 -16.58
CA TRP A 2 14.74 3.14 -16.38
C TRP A 2 15.82 2.88 -17.43
N ILE A 3 15.58 3.22 -18.69
CA ILE A 3 16.54 3.05 -19.78
C ILE A 3 17.78 3.92 -19.56
N GLY A 4 17.60 5.18 -19.16
CA GLY A 4 18.71 6.11 -18.93
C GLY A 4 19.59 5.77 -17.74
N ILE A 5 19.07 5.03 -16.73
CA ILE A 5 19.82 4.65 -15.52
C ILE A 5 20.31 3.20 -15.50
N ARG A 6 20.02 2.43 -16.56
CA ARG A 6 20.27 0.97 -16.63
C ARG A 6 21.69 0.56 -16.23
N LYS A 7 22.71 1.27 -16.72
CA LYS A 7 24.11 0.92 -16.41
C LYS A 7 24.48 1.25 -14.95
N ARG A 8 24.07 2.44 -14.47
CA ARG A 8 24.44 2.94 -13.13
C ARG A 8 23.62 2.30 -11.99
N ASN A 9 22.39 1.93 -12.28
CA ASN A 9 21.44 1.40 -11.28
C ASN A 9 21.03 -0.05 -11.54
N ARG A 10 21.90 -0.83 -12.20
CA ARG A 10 21.68 -2.27 -12.43
C ARG A 10 21.27 -3.04 -11.17
N PRO A 11 21.80 -2.77 -9.96
CA PRO A 11 21.34 -3.43 -8.73
C PRO A 11 19.88 -3.13 -8.36
N ILE A 12 19.34 -1.96 -8.74
CA ILE A 12 17.94 -1.61 -8.52
C ILE A 12 17.03 -2.47 -9.39
N LEU A 13 17.40 -2.67 -10.67
CA LEU A 13 16.69 -3.60 -11.55
C LEU A 13 16.76 -5.04 -11.05
N GLN A 14 17.86 -5.42 -10.40
CA GLN A 14 18.01 -6.75 -9.81
C GLN A 14 17.09 -6.95 -8.60
N ALA A 15 16.82 -5.89 -7.80
CA ALA A 15 15.91 -5.96 -6.66
C ALA A 15 14.45 -6.26 -7.07
N VAL A 16 14.07 -5.93 -8.30
CA VAL A 16 12.72 -6.19 -8.83
C VAL A 16 12.58 -7.61 -9.42
N GLY A 17 13.68 -8.14 -9.93
CA GLY A 17 13.72 -9.46 -10.57
C GLY A 17 13.68 -10.61 -9.56
N THR A 18 13.98 -11.81 -10.05
CA THR A 18 14.00 -13.05 -9.27
C THR A 18 15.32 -13.31 -8.52
N LYS A 19 16.28 -12.37 -8.57
CA LYS A 19 17.55 -12.52 -7.84
C LYS A 19 17.42 -12.46 -6.32
N PRO A 20 16.63 -11.52 -5.71
CA PRO A 20 16.33 -11.59 -4.30
C PRO A 20 15.57 -12.88 -3.98
N GLN A 21 15.99 -13.60 -2.95
CA GLN A 21 15.38 -14.91 -2.60
C GLN A 21 13.91 -14.79 -2.20
N GLY A 22 13.53 -13.64 -1.65
CA GLY A 22 12.16 -13.33 -1.28
C GLY A 22 11.25 -12.96 -2.46
N ASN A 23 11.79 -12.67 -3.65
CA ASN A 23 10.97 -12.38 -4.83
C ASN A 23 10.49 -13.67 -5.49
N ASN A 24 9.52 -14.31 -4.85
CA ASN A 24 8.92 -15.55 -5.29
C ASN A 24 7.39 -15.55 -5.04
N TRP A 25 6.69 -16.51 -5.64
CA TRP A 25 5.23 -16.59 -5.56
C TRP A 25 4.71 -16.81 -4.13
N LYS A 26 5.48 -17.46 -3.23
CA LYS A 26 5.07 -17.71 -1.84
C LYS A 26 4.98 -16.39 -1.06
N TYR A 27 5.99 -15.52 -1.21
CA TYR A 27 5.97 -14.21 -0.58
C TYR A 27 4.98 -13.24 -1.23
N LEU A 28 4.71 -13.40 -2.54
CA LEU A 28 3.63 -12.67 -3.19
C LEU A 28 2.27 -13.06 -2.59
N LEU A 29 1.99 -14.36 -2.49
CA LEU A 29 0.74 -14.85 -1.89
C LEU A 29 0.63 -14.47 -0.40
N PHE A 30 1.71 -14.64 0.35
CA PHE A 30 1.78 -14.21 1.76
C PHE A 30 1.45 -12.72 1.89
N GLY A 31 2.03 -11.87 1.04
CA GLY A 31 1.76 -10.44 1.04
C GLY A 31 0.29 -10.10 0.75
N LEU A 32 -0.33 -10.78 -0.22
CA LEU A 32 -1.76 -10.60 -0.51
C LEU A 32 -2.63 -10.96 0.71
N VAL A 33 -2.38 -12.12 1.32
CA VAL A 33 -3.12 -12.57 2.51
C VAL A 33 -2.89 -11.61 3.69
N LEU A 34 -1.66 -11.18 3.91
CA LEU A 34 -1.31 -10.27 5.00
C LEU A 34 -1.96 -8.90 4.83
N GLY A 35 -1.90 -8.32 3.63
CA GLY A 35 -2.50 -7.01 3.34
C GLY A 35 -4.02 -7.03 3.53
N PHE A 36 -4.68 -8.09 3.02
CA PHE A 36 -6.10 -8.32 3.26
C PHE A 36 -6.42 -8.46 4.75
N ALA A 37 -5.66 -9.28 5.48
CA ALA A 37 -5.90 -9.54 6.90
C ALA A 37 -5.69 -8.28 7.76
N LEU A 38 -4.62 -7.52 7.54
CA LEU A 38 -4.33 -6.30 8.30
C LEU A 38 -5.39 -5.22 8.05
N ASN A 39 -5.71 -4.91 6.80
CA ASN A 39 -6.71 -3.90 6.48
C ASN A 39 -8.11 -4.37 6.92
N GLY A 40 -8.47 -5.62 6.64
CA GLY A 40 -9.75 -6.20 7.06
C GLY A 40 -9.92 -6.20 8.58
N PHE A 41 -8.84 -6.42 9.34
CA PHE A 41 -8.86 -6.34 10.80
C PHE A 41 -9.12 -4.90 11.30
N CYS A 42 -8.49 -3.89 10.70
CA CYS A 42 -8.77 -2.49 11.02
C CYS A 42 -10.24 -2.13 10.75
N ILE A 43 -10.76 -2.55 9.60
CA ILE A 43 -12.16 -2.32 9.23
C ILE A 43 -13.12 -3.06 10.17
N LEU A 44 -12.80 -4.30 10.54
CA LEU A 44 -13.59 -5.07 11.50
C LEU A 44 -13.68 -4.36 12.86
N ILE A 45 -12.56 -3.82 13.37
CA ILE A 45 -12.57 -3.03 14.61
C ILE A 45 -13.47 -1.81 14.47
N ALA A 46 -13.32 -1.03 13.40
CA ALA A 46 -14.16 0.16 13.16
C ALA A 46 -15.64 -0.19 13.06
N TRP A 47 -15.96 -1.31 12.41
CA TRP A 47 -17.35 -1.80 12.33
C TRP A 47 -17.90 -2.25 13.70
N LEU A 48 -17.13 -2.99 14.48
CA LEU A 48 -17.52 -3.43 15.82
C LEU A 48 -17.69 -2.26 16.80
N HIS A 49 -16.93 -1.18 16.62
CA HIS A 49 -17.09 0.07 17.39
C HIS A 49 -18.23 0.96 16.90
N HIS A 50 -18.94 0.55 15.84
CA HIS A 50 -19.98 1.35 15.18
C HIS A 50 -19.50 2.69 14.60
N ASP A 51 -18.20 2.80 14.33
CA ASP A 51 -17.61 3.99 13.67
C ASP A 51 -17.97 4.08 12.20
N ILE A 52 -18.28 2.95 11.57
CA ILE A 52 -18.65 2.84 10.16
C ILE A 52 -19.86 1.94 9.98
N VAL A 53 -20.70 2.28 9.01
CA VAL A 53 -21.82 1.44 8.56
C VAL A 53 -21.56 1.03 7.13
N LEU A 54 -21.53 -0.28 6.89
CA LEU A 54 -21.28 -0.87 5.58
C LEU A 54 -22.54 -1.54 5.06
N THR A 55 -22.93 -1.23 3.85
CA THR A 55 -24.04 -1.88 3.15
C THR A 55 -23.52 -2.62 1.94
N TYR A 56 -23.91 -3.89 1.78
CA TYR A 56 -23.57 -4.65 0.57
C TYR A 56 -24.28 -4.04 -0.64
N ASP A 57 -23.54 -3.85 -1.74
CA ASP A 57 -24.10 -3.39 -3.01
C ASP A 57 -24.18 -4.54 -4.03
N ALA A 58 -23.09 -4.82 -4.73
CA ALA A 58 -23.05 -5.90 -5.71
C ALA A 58 -21.61 -6.36 -6.00
N ILE A 59 -21.48 -7.62 -6.42
CA ILE A 59 -20.23 -8.13 -7.02
C ILE A 59 -20.42 -8.23 -8.53
N HIS A 60 -19.59 -7.46 -9.26
CA HIS A 60 -19.50 -7.55 -10.72
C HIS A 60 -18.16 -8.20 -11.09
N PRO A 61 -18.13 -9.52 -11.41
CA PRO A 61 -16.88 -10.28 -11.52
C PRO A 61 -15.85 -9.68 -12.48
N LEU A 62 -16.30 -9.16 -13.63
CA LEU A 62 -15.41 -8.54 -14.60
C LEU A 62 -14.74 -7.28 -14.01
N TRP A 63 -15.54 -6.38 -13.42
CA TRP A 63 -15.02 -5.17 -12.78
C TRP A 63 -14.13 -5.48 -11.61
N PHE A 64 -14.45 -6.49 -10.82
CA PHE A 64 -13.62 -6.93 -9.70
C PHE A 64 -12.20 -7.30 -10.16
N VAL A 65 -12.08 -8.07 -11.25
CA VAL A 65 -10.78 -8.45 -11.81
C VAL A 65 -10.06 -7.25 -12.43
N VAL A 66 -10.75 -6.42 -13.22
CA VAL A 66 -10.16 -5.25 -13.86
C VAL A 66 -9.61 -4.27 -12.82
N VAL A 67 -10.38 -3.99 -11.77
CA VAL A 67 -9.96 -3.06 -10.72
C VAL A 67 -8.83 -3.66 -9.90
N PHE A 68 -8.84 -4.97 -9.60
CA PHE A 68 -7.72 -5.63 -8.93
C PHE A 68 -6.41 -5.45 -9.72
N LEU A 69 -6.44 -5.68 -11.03
CA LEU A 69 -5.27 -5.51 -11.88
C LEU A 69 -4.80 -4.03 -11.92
N THR A 70 -5.74 -3.09 -11.97
CA THR A 70 -5.42 -1.65 -11.94
C THR A 70 -4.76 -1.25 -10.64
N VAL A 71 -5.31 -1.67 -9.49
CA VAL A 71 -4.73 -1.42 -8.16
C VAL A 71 -3.37 -2.10 -8.03
N PHE A 72 -3.20 -3.32 -8.56
CA PHE A 72 -1.92 -4.02 -8.56
C PHE A 72 -0.85 -3.25 -9.35
N ILE A 73 -1.20 -2.74 -10.53
CA ILE A 73 -0.26 -1.94 -11.35
C ILE A 73 0.10 -0.63 -10.63
N GLN A 74 -0.88 0.08 -10.09
CA GLN A 74 -0.66 1.33 -9.37
C GLN A 74 0.22 1.12 -8.13
N SER A 75 -0.16 0.22 -7.24
CA SER A 75 0.60 -0.08 -6.02
C SER A 75 2.02 -0.56 -6.34
N SER A 76 2.18 -1.41 -7.37
CA SER A 76 3.49 -1.86 -7.81
C SER A 76 4.36 -0.73 -8.37
N ALA A 77 3.79 0.25 -9.06
CA ALA A 77 4.52 1.41 -9.57
C ALA A 77 5.03 2.29 -8.41
N GLU A 78 4.22 2.51 -7.38
CA GLU A 78 4.63 3.24 -6.18
C GLU A 78 5.75 2.52 -5.42
N GLU A 79 5.60 1.20 -5.22
CA GLU A 79 6.63 0.40 -4.56
C GLU A 79 7.93 0.32 -5.36
N LEU A 80 7.84 0.27 -6.71
CA LEU A 80 9.00 0.36 -7.58
C LEU A 80 9.78 1.67 -7.39
N LEU A 81 9.07 2.78 -7.28
CA LEU A 81 9.68 4.09 -7.06
C LEU A 81 10.29 4.18 -5.66
N CYS A 82 9.51 3.79 -4.64
CA CYS A 82 9.90 3.95 -3.24
C CYS A 82 10.90 2.87 -2.80
N ARG A 83 10.54 1.59 -2.92
CA ARG A 83 11.35 0.47 -2.39
C ARG A 83 12.29 -0.12 -3.41
N GLY A 84 11.92 -0.09 -4.69
CA GLY A 84 12.77 -0.52 -5.79
C GLY A 84 13.89 0.48 -6.10
N PHE A 85 13.64 1.79 -6.03
CA PHE A 85 14.64 2.81 -6.38
C PHE A 85 15.19 3.54 -5.16
N LEU A 86 14.35 4.31 -4.46
CA LEU A 86 14.79 5.22 -3.41
C LEU A 86 15.41 4.47 -2.21
N TYR A 87 14.68 3.49 -1.68
CA TYR A 87 15.17 2.66 -0.58
C TYR A 87 16.49 1.99 -0.91
N GLN A 88 16.60 1.37 -2.11
CA GLN A 88 17.84 0.71 -2.53
C GLN A 88 19.01 1.71 -2.69
N LYS A 89 18.73 2.93 -3.08
CA LYS A 89 19.74 4.00 -3.15
C LYS A 89 20.21 4.42 -1.75
N LEU A 90 19.27 4.63 -0.81
CA LEU A 90 19.60 4.96 0.57
C LEU A 90 20.38 3.83 1.27
N ARG A 91 19.98 2.56 1.06
CA ARG A 91 20.67 1.39 1.63
C ARG A 91 22.14 1.27 1.17
N ARG A 92 22.44 1.73 -0.03
CA ARG A 92 23.81 1.75 -0.56
C ARG A 92 24.63 2.94 -0.11
N SER A 93 23.97 4.06 0.17
CA SER A 93 24.64 5.29 0.59
C SER A 93 24.92 5.33 2.09
N TYR A 94 24.12 4.64 2.90
CA TYR A 94 24.20 4.67 4.36
C TYR A 94 24.33 3.26 4.95
N LYS A 95 25.30 3.08 5.85
CA LYS A 95 25.53 1.79 6.54
C LYS A 95 24.36 1.41 7.46
N ASN A 96 23.79 2.42 8.17
CA ASN A 96 22.65 2.19 9.06
C ASN A 96 21.36 1.96 8.26
N PRO A 97 20.71 0.80 8.39
CA PRO A 97 19.48 0.49 7.67
C PRO A 97 18.30 1.39 8.07
N VAL A 98 18.30 1.93 9.29
CA VAL A 98 17.25 2.82 9.78
C VAL A 98 17.13 4.06 8.89
N VAL A 99 18.23 4.59 8.36
CA VAL A 99 18.21 5.74 7.44
C VAL A 99 17.41 5.43 6.18
N ALA A 100 17.58 4.22 5.63
CA ALA A 100 16.85 3.82 4.43
C ALA A 100 15.37 3.55 4.74
N ILE A 101 15.07 2.90 5.86
CA ILE A 101 13.71 2.55 6.27
C ILE A 101 12.91 3.83 6.58
N VAL A 102 13.42 4.67 7.48
CA VAL A 102 12.73 5.89 7.93
C VAL A 102 12.73 6.96 6.83
N GLY A 103 13.85 7.18 6.16
CA GLY A 103 13.97 8.17 5.09
C GLY A 103 13.05 7.85 3.90
N ASN A 104 12.92 6.58 3.53
CA ASN A 104 11.99 6.16 2.49
C ASN A 104 10.52 6.30 2.93
N ALA A 105 10.20 5.93 4.15
CA ALA A 105 8.84 6.06 4.70
C ALA A 105 8.43 7.54 4.80
N LEU A 106 9.35 8.42 5.22
CA LEU A 106 9.09 9.86 5.27
C LEU A 106 8.79 10.42 3.88
N LEU A 107 9.61 10.09 2.87
CA LEU A 107 9.36 10.53 1.50
C LEU A 107 8.05 9.96 0.94
N PHE A 108 7.73 8.72 1.27
CA PHE A 108 6.43 8.12 0.90
C PHE A 108 5.26 8.92 1.48
N ALA A 109 5.30 9.26 2.76
CA ALA A 109 4.28 10.09 3.39
C ALA A 109 4.21 11.50 2.81
N LEU A 110 5.36 12.13 2.51
CA LEU A 110 5.41 13.46 1.89
C LEU A 110 4.78 13.50 0.50
N LEU A 111 4.92 12.43 -0.31
CA LEU A 111 4.28 12.33 -1.61
C LEU A 111 2.74 12.31 -1.52
N HIS A 112 2.19 11.91 -0.38
CA HIS A 112 0.75 11.85 -0.14
C HIS A 112 0.16 13.16 0.40
N LEU A 113 0.98 14.17 0.73
CA LEU A 113 0.49 15.47 1.20
C LEU A 113 -0.34 16.23 0.14
N ALA A 114 -0.19 15.88 -1.13
CA ALA A 114 -0.96 16.46 -2.22
C ALA A 114 -2.35 15.80 -2.40
N ASN A 115 -2.67 14.76 -1.65
CA ASN A 115 -3.95 14.07 -1.76
C ASN A 115 -5.07 14.89 -1.12
N ASN A 116 -6.30 14.73 -1.62
CA ASN A 116 -7.46 15.41 -1.08
C ASN A 116 -7.84 14.87 0.30
N GLY A 117 -8.22 15.76 1.22
CA GLY A 117 -8.70 15.37 2.55
C GLY A 117 -7.62 14.86 3.51
N VAL A 118 -6.34 15.14 3.25
CA VAL A 118 -5.23 14.71 4.09
C VAL A 118 -5.32 15.34 5.48
N THR A 119 -5.24 14.51 6.52
CA THR A 119 -5.15 14.90 7.93
C THR A 119 -3.77 14.58 8.49
N VAL A 120 -3.39 15.15 9.62
CA VAL A 120 -2.14 14.80 10.32
C VAL A 120 -2.11 13.32 10.66
N LEU A 121 -3.26 12.76 11.02
CA LEU A 121 -3.39 11.36 11.40
C LEU A 121 -3.23 10.43 10.18
N SER A 122 -3.80 10.80 9.02
CA SER A 122 -3.59 10.03 7.79
C SER A 122 -2.13 10.04 7.33
N VAL A 123 -1.43 11.18 7.45
CA VAL A 123 0.01 11.27 7.14
C VAL A 123 0.83 10.37 8.07
N LEU A 124 0.52 10.37 9.37
CA LEU A 124 1.18 9.48 10.33
C LEU A 124 0.94 8.00 9.98
N ASN A 125 -0.28 7.65 9.63
CA ASN A 125 -0.63 6.28 9.21
C ASN A 125 0.15 5.87 7.95
N ILE A 126 0.16 6.72 6.92
CA ILE A 126 0.92 6.48 5.68
C ILE A 126 2.42 6.32 5.97
N PHE A 127 2.96 7.12 6.90
CA PHE A 127 4.35 6.98 7.33
C PHE A 127 4.62 5.63 7.99
N LEU A 128 3.75 5.18 8.91
CA LEU A 128 3.88 3.88 9.59
C LEU A 128 3.74 2.70 8.61
N VAL A 129 2.79 2.78 7.69
CA VAL A 129 2.66 1.80 6.59
C VAL A 129 3.90 1.83 5.70
N GLY A 130 4.46 3.01 5.44
CA GLY A 130 5.72 3.18 4.74
C GLY A 130 6.91 2.50 5.41
N ILE A 131 6.98 2.55 6.74
CA ILE A 131 7.96 1.79 7.53
C ILE A 131 7.71 0.28 7.38
N LEU A 132 6.47 -0.19 7.53
CA LEU A 132 6.11 -1.60 7.39
C LEU A 132 6.58 -2.18 6.05
N PHE A 133 6.28 -1.52 4.93
CA PHE A 133 6.71 -1.96 3.61
C PHE A 133 8.24 -1.98 3.46
N SER A 134 8.93 -1.00 4.04
CA SER A 134 10.40 -0.96 4.03
C SER A 134 11.03 -2.07 4.88
N LEU A 135 10.42 -2.42 6.02
CA LEU A 135 10.82 -3.55 6.88
C LEU A 135 10.61 -4.89 6.17
N MET A 136 9.51 -5.05 5.42
CA MET A 136 9.27 -6.24 4.61
C MET A 136 10.39 -6.44 3.58
N VAL A 137 10.75 -5.38 2.87
CA VAL A 137 11.88 -5.46 1.91
C VAL A 137 13.19 -5.74 2.63
N TYR A 138 13.38 -5.21 3.83
CA TYR A 138 14.61 -5.41 4.60
C TYR A 138 14.77 -6.84 5.12
N TYR A 139 13.72 -7.39 5.75
CA TYR A 139 13.79 -8.69 6.41
C TYR A 139 13.47 -9.88 5.49
N MET A 140 12.60 -9.67 4.51
CA MET A 140 12.14 -10.73 3.62
C MET A 140 12.91 -10.76 2.29
N ASP A 141 13.78 -9.75 2.04
CA ASP A 141 14.45 -9.57 0.74
C ASP A 141 13.46 -9.68 -0.44
N SER A 142 12.25 -9.09 -0.27
CA SER A 142 11.14 -9.25 -1.20
C SER A 142 10.44 -7.94 -1.51
N LEU A 143 10.64 -7.44 -2.71
CA LEU A 143 9.86 -6.34 -3.26
C LEU A 143 8.46 -6.83 -3.68
N TRP A 144 8.34 -8.09 -4.10
CA TRP A 144 7.06 -8.69 -4.49
C TRP A 144 6.09 -8.81 -3.32
N CYS A 145 6.61 -9.07 -2.11
CA CYS A 145 5.80 -9.05 -0.91
C CYS A 145 5.23 -7.65 -0.64
N ALA A 146 6.05 -6.61 -0.77
CA ALA A 146 5.59 -5.22 -0.60
C ALA A 146 4.52 -4.84 -1.65
N PHE A 147 4.71 -5.21 -2.94
CA PHE A 147 3.69 -5.06 -3.98
C PHE A 147 2.36 -5.69 -3.57
N ALA A 148 2.43 -6.92 -3.08
CA ALA A 148 1.26 -7.70 -2.74
C ALA A 148 0.51 -7.13 -1.53
N VAL A 149 1.22 -6.78 -0.46
CA VAL A 149 0.60 -6.17 0.74
C VAL A 149 -0.05 -4.84 0.40
N HIS A 150 0.65 -3.97 -0.32
CA HIS A 150 0.13 -2.67 -0.74
C HIS A 150 -1.11 -2.81 -1.62
N THR A 151 -1.04 -3.70 -2.61
CA THR A 151 -2.19 -4.01 -3.48
C THR A 151 -3.39 -4.52 -2.69
N ALA A 152 -3.17 -5.51 -1.82
CA ALA A 152 -4.25 -6.10 -1.04
C ALA A 152 -4.85 -5.11 -0.05
N TRP A 153 -4.03 -4.27 0.58
CA TRP A 153 -4.49 -3.19 1.45
C TRP A 153 -5.43 -2.23 0.70
N ASN A 154 -4.95 -1.64 -0.40
CA ASN A 154 -5.73 -0.69 -1.19
C ASN A 154 -6.99 -1.34 -1.78
N PHE A 155 -6.89 -2.55 -2.30
CA PHE A 155 -8.01 -3.27 -2.87
C PHE A 155 -9.07 -3.59 -1.81
N THR A 156 -8.66 -4.04 -0.64
CA THR A 156 -9.56 -4.35 0.48
C THR A 156 -10.30 -3.09 0.92
N GLN A 157 -9.58 -2.01 1.17
CA GLN A 157 -10.15 -0.76 1.65
C GLN A 157 -11.12 -0.16 0.62
N ASN A 158 -10.68 0.04 -0.61
CA ASN A 158 -11.47 0.75 -1.62
C ASN A 158 -12.56 -0.12 -2.24
N ILE A 159 -12.23 -1.37 -2.59
CA ILE A 159 -13.09 -2.18 -3.46
C ILE A 159 -13.97 -3.13 -2.66
N LEU A 160 -13.44 -3.79 -1.65
CA LEU A 160 -14.28 -4.67 -0.83
C LEU A 160 -15.19 -3.88 0.10
N PHE A 161 -14.66 -2.86 0.75
CA PHE A 161 -15.38 -2.14 1.80
C PHE A 161 -15.83 -0.72 1.40
N GLY A 162 -15.39 -0.19 0.26
CA GLY A 162 -15.84 1.13 -0.23
C GLY A 162 -15.38 2.30 0.63
N LEU A 163 -14.32 2.14 1.44
CA LEU A 163 -13.75 3.23 2.21
C LEU A 163 -12.79 4.05 1.33
N PRO A 164 -12.72 5.37 1.53
CA PRO A 164 -11.72 6.19 0.87
C PRO A 164 -10.32 5.74 1.25
N ASN A 165 -9.39 5.84 0.32
CA ASN A 165 -7.98 5.55 0.54
C ASN A 165 -7.15 6.64 -0.11
N SER A 166 -6.28 7.28 0.65
CA SER A 166 -5.42 8.35 0.16
C SER A 166 -6.18 9.48 -0.57
N GLY A 167 -7.42 9.77 -0.15
CA GLY A 167 -8.27 10.80 -0.74
C GLY A 167 -8.94 10.41 -2.08
N ILE A 168 -8.85 9.14 -2.50
CA ILE A 168 -9.47 8.63 -3.72
C ILE A 168 -10.75 7.88 -3.39
N ASN A 169 -11.86 8.30 -4.00
CA ASN A 169 -13.11 7.55 -4.03
C ASN A 169 -13.22 6.80 -5.35
N VAL A 170 -13.50 5.51 -5.28
CA VAL A 170 -13.70 4.68 -6.47
C VAL A 170 -15.17 4.60 -6.85
N PRO A 171 -15.49 4.57 -8.16
CA PRO A 171 -16.88 4.51 -8.63
C PRO A 171 -17.55 3.15 -8.39
N TYR A 172 -16.75 2.11 -8.12
CA TYR A 172 -17.22 0.74 -7.88
C TYR A 172 -16.62 0.19 -6.61
N SER A 173 -17.48 -0.35 -5.74
CA SER A 173 -17.09 -1.15 -4.57
C SER A 173 -18.15 -2.22 -4.29
N VAL A 174 -17.74 -3.30 -3.64
CA VAL A 174 -18.64 -4.42 -3.24
C VAL A 174 -19.55 -4.00 -2.10
N SER A 175 -19.02 -3.19 -1.19
CA SER A 175 -19.81 -2.57 -0.10
C SER A 175 -19.73 -1.05 -0.23
N LYS A 176 -20.75 -0.37 0.25
CA LYS A 176 -20.82 1.10 0.34
C LYS A 176 -20.71 1.54 1.78
N LEU A 177 -19.92 2.57 2.01
CA LEU A 177 -19.81 3.25 3.28
C LEU A 177 -20.92 4.30 3.38
N ASP A 178 -21.65 4.32 4.48
CA ASP A 178 -22.54 5.43 4.81
C ASP A 178 -21.69 6.62 5.30
N ALA A 179 -21.49 7.60 4.41
CA ALA A 179 -20.66 8.76 4.68
C ALA A 179 -21.28 9.72 5.75
N ALA A 180 -22.59 9.65 6.00
CA ALA A 180 -23.22 10.50 7.00
C ALA A 180 -22.82 10.09 8.43
N THR A 181 -22.64 8.79 8.66
CA THR A 181 -22.22 8.25 9.96
C THR A 181 -20.70 8.18 10.11
N ALA A 182 -19.96 8.09 9.01
CA ALA A 182 -18.51 7.87 9.03
C ALA A 182 -17.67 9.15 9.16
N ARG A 183 -18.19 10.32 8.77
CA ARG A 183 -17.42 11.58 8.68
C ARG A 183 -16.76 12.00 10.00
N ASP A 184 -17.40 11.72 11.13
CA ASP A 184 -16.89 12.07 12.44
C ASP A 184 -16.13 10.93 13.11
N SER A 185 -16.00 9.77 12.44
CA SER A 185 -15.31 8.62 12.98
C SER A 185 -13.80 8.72 12.86
N PHE A 186 -13.08 8.17 13.84
CA PHE A 186 -11.65 8.05 13.81
C PHE A 186 -11.17 7.24 12.59
N ALA A 187 -11.86 6.14 12.27
CA ALA A 187 -11.51 5.27 11.16
C ALA A 187 -11.57 5.99 9.79
N TYR A 188 -12.57 6.85 9.59
CA TYR A 188 -12.69 7.66 8.37
C TYR A 188 -11.54 8.67 8.23
N ASN A 189 -11.08 9.24 9.35
CA ASN A 189 -10.04 10.27 9.35
C ASN A 189 -8.61 9.70 9.28
N VAL A 190 -8.44 8.40 9.44
CA VAL A 190 -7.13 7.71 9.37
C VAL A 190 -6.86 7.14 7.99
N GLY A 191 -7.89 6.84 7.19
CA GLY A 191 -7.83 6.17 5.90
C GLY A 191 -7.35 6.98 4.70
#